data_2e17d032f5c0bdb55867d57c036689e1
#
_entry.id   2e17d032f5c0bdb55867d57c036689e1
#
_cell.length_a   1.000
_cell.length_b   1.000
_cell.length_c   1.000
_cell.angle_alpha   90.00
_cell.angle_beta   90.00
_cell.angle_gamma   90.00
#
_symmetry.space_group_name_H-M   'P 1'
#
loop_
_entity.id
_entity.type
_entity.pdbx_description
1 polymer ?
#
loop_
_entity_poly.entity_id
_entity_poly.type
_entity_poly.pdbx_seq_one_letter_code
_entity_poly.pdbx_strand_id
1 'polypeptide(L)'
;MNYRLEVWGAHCGGWGGHANSPGGYSCGWKTLSKNQILYVVVGGKGIDANHYTDGTSYNGGGVSKNNRAGGGGATHIATKTGLLKDLSNSKTSVICVGGGGGSNGGWSTQNLSKYVSGGGSVGLGSPPFYYRWKDTAHTISETIDTKGDTGGTQTGCGPDGIKGGFGYGGSNPDDVGAGQGGGGWYGGNASGGGGVSGETHGGGGSGYIGGLTNGTFKTGVRLGHGYAVISWHPNI
;
A
#
# COMPACT_ATOMS: atom_id res chain seq x y z
N MET A 1 3.68 -23.03 21.71
CA MET A 1 4.14 -21.78 22.36
C MET A 1 3.44 -20.62 21.68
N ASN A 2 3.05 -19.60 22.43
CA ASN A 2 2.34 -18.44 21.86
C ASN A 2 3.34 -17.35 21.46
N TYR A 3 3.17 -16.84 20.25
CA TYR A 3 3.97 -15.77 19.69
C TYR A 3 3.06 -14.62 19.28
N ARG A 4 3.51 -13.40 19.52
CA ARG A 4 2.93 -12.21 18.92
C ARG A 4 3.61 -11.94 17.60
N LEU A 5 2.82 -11.86 16.53
CA LEU A 5 3.28 -11.53 15.20
C LEU A 5 2.79 -10.14 14.84
N GLU A 6 3.68 -9.30 14.36
CA GLU A 6 3.43 -7.90 14.04
C GLU A 6 4.05 -7.58 12.68
N VAL A 7 3.29 -6.95 11.81
CA VAL A 7 3.76 -6.54 10.48
C VAL A 7 3.30 -5.14 10.12
N TRP A 8 4.19 -4.37 9.53
CA TRP A 8 3.93 -3.03 9.00
C TRP A 8 4.22 -3.02 7.51
N GLY A 9 3.28 -2.58 6.69
CA GLY A 9 3.52 -2.29 5.28
C GLY A 9 4.44 -1.09 5.09
N ALA A 10 4.98 -0.93 3.90
CA ALA A 10 5.85 0.18 3.56
C ALA A 10 5.06 1.43 3.14
N HIS A 11 5.66 2.62 3.27
CA HIS A 11 5.09 3.81 2.69
C HIS A 11 5.29 3.87 1.16
N CYS A 12 4.50 4.68 0.48
CA CYS A 12 4.66 4.96 -0.95
C CYS A 12 5.91 5.80 -1.23
N GLY A 13 6.25 5.96 -2.50
CA GLY A 13 7.14 7.01 -2.98
C GLY A 13 6.48 8.38 -2.92
N GLY A 14 7.28 9.43 -2.90
CA GLY A 14 6.86 10.82 -2.90
C GLY A 14 7.51 11.62 -4.03
N TRP A 15 7.03 12.84 -4.23
CA TRP A 15 7.63 13.86 -5.09
C TRP A 15 8.21 14.98 -4.22
N GLY A 16 9.47 15.37 -4.46
CA GLY A 16 10.07 16.54 -3.79
C GLY A 16 10.03 16.55 -2.26
N GLY A 17 9.93 15.39 -1.62
CA GLY A 17 9.79 15.28 -0.16
C GLY A 17 8.34 15.41 0.34
N HIS A 18 7.36 15.54 -0.55
CA HIS A 18 5.95 15.66 -0.20
C HIS A 18 5.23 14.31 -0.24
N ALA A 19 4.22 14.20 0.63
CA ALA A 19 3.17 13.17 0.71
C ALA A 19 3.65 11.71 0.68
N ASN A 20 4.24 11.28 1.76
CA ASN A 20 4.50 9.87 2.02
C ASN A 20 3.27 9.24 2.70
N SER A 21 2.45 8.51 1.94
CA SER A 21 1.34 7.76 2.52
C SER A 21 1.87 6.58 3.32
N PRO A 22 1.67 6.56 4.66
CA PRO A 22 2.22 5.52 5.51
C PRO A 22 1.63 4.15 5.20
N GLY A 23 2.41 3.09 5.45
CA GLY A 23 1.93 1.73 5.50
C GLY A 23 1.12 1.43 6.76
N GLY A 24 0.24 0.43 6.68
CA GLY A 24 -0.60 -0.03 7.77
C GLY A 24 0.08 -1.07 8.65
N TYR A 25 -0.56 -1.36 9.77
CA TYR A 25 -0.11 -2.31 10.77
C TYR A 25 -1.17 -3.40 11.00
N SER A 26 -0.69 -4.62 11.14
CA SER A 26 -1.49 -5.78 11.53
C SER A 26 -0.75 -6.57 12.60
N CYS A 27 -1.42 -6.98 13.66
CA CYS A 27 -0.82 -7.83 14.68
C CYS A 27 -1.83 -8.79 15.28
N GLY A 28 -1.34 -9.76 16.04
CA GLY A 28 -2.12 -10.70 16.81
C GLY A 28 -1.27 -11.86 17.29
N TRP A 29 -1.92 -12.89 17.82
CA TRP A 29 -1.28 -14.04 18.44
C TRP A 29 -1.35 -15.27 17.55
N LYS A 30 -0.32 -16.10 17.60
CA LYS A 30 -0.25 -17.39 16.91
C LYS A 30 0.42 -18.43 17.78
N THR A 31 -0.27 -19.55 17.99
CA THR A 31 0.39 -20.73 18.54
C THR A 31 1.20 -21.39 17.44
N LEU A 32 2.50 -21.56 17.68
CA LEU A 32 3.43 -22.21 16.75
C LEU A 32 3.91 -23.53 17.37
N SER A 33 4.06 -24.54 16.51
CA SER A 33 4.63 -25.82 16.86
C SER A 33 6.16 -25.75 16.89
N LYS A 34 6.80 -26.68 17.59
CA LYS A 34 8.27 -26.83 17.54
C LYS A 34 8.71 -27.09 16.08
N ASN A 35 9.78 -26.40 15.67
CA ASN A 35 10.36 -26.48 14.33
C ASN A 35 9.46 -25.99 13.19
N GLN A 36 8.37 -25.29 13.48
CA GLN A 36 7.57 -24.65 12.43
C GLN A 36 8.36 -23.51 11.79
N ILE A 37 8.47 -23.54 10.47
CA ILE A 37 9.16 -22.50 9.69
C ILE A 37 8.16 -21.40 9.33
N LEU A 38 8.56 -20.17 9.50
CA LEU A 38 7.86 -18.98 9.03
C LEU A 38 8.72 -18.24 8.01
N TYR A 39 8.07 -17.76 6.98
CA TYR A 39 8.69 -16.90 5.96
C TYR A 39 8.19 -15.48 6.17
N VAL A 40 9.13 -14.55 6.32
CA VAL A 40 8.86 -13.12 6.51
C VAL A 40 9.31 -12.38 5.26
N VAL A 41 8.40 -11.69 4.62
CA VAL A 41 8.69 -10.86 3.43
C VAL A 41 8.35 -9.42 3.76
N VAL A 42 9.36 -8.56 3.78
CA VAL A 42 9.24 -7.16 4.16
C VAL A 42 9.05 -6.29 2.94
N GLY A 43 7.99 -5.49 2.94
CA GLY A 43 7.65 -4.59 1.85
C GLY A 43 8.70 -3.50 1.60
N GLY A 44 9.02 -3.24 0.35
CA GLY A 44 9.87 -2.11 -0.05
C GLY A 44 9.12 -0.79 0.00
N LYS A 45 9.78 0.29 0.45
CA LYS A 45 9.32 1.66 0.24
C LYS A 45 9.03 1.88 -1.25
N GLY A 46 7.97 2.63 -1.58
CA GLY A 46 7.69 3.07 -2.94
C GLY A 46 8.85 3.92 -3.50
N ILE A 47 9.08 3.83 -4.80
CA ILE A 47 10.13 4.60 -5.48
C ILE A 47 9.71 6.06 -5.56
N ASP A 48 10.60 6.98 -5.19
CA ASP A 48 10.35 8.41 -5.25
C ASP A 48 10.43 8.93 -6.71
N ALA A 49 9.55 9.85 -7.07
CA ALA A 49 9.42 10.38 -8.42
C ALA A 49 10.66 11.12 -8.96
N ASN A 50 11.50 11.69 -8.08
CA ASN A 50 12.66 12.51 -8.48
C ASN A 50 13.90 11.70 -8.92
N HIS A 51 13.82 10.38 -8.95
CA HIS A 51 15.01 9.56 -9.19
C HIS A 51 15.12 8.99 -10.61
N TYR A 52 14.15 9.27 -11.50
CA TYR A 52 14.08 8.69 -12.86
C TYR A 52 14.27 7.16 -12.87
N THR A 53 13.95 6.51 -11.74
CA THR A 53 14.11 5.08 -11.58
C THR A 53 12.75 4.41 -11.80
N ASP A 54 12.65 3.70 -12.90
CA ASP A 54 11.49 2.87 -13.17
C ASP A 54 11.53 1.60 -12.34
N GLY A 55 10.40 1.12 -11.88
CA GLY A 55 10.30 -0.14 -11.17
C GLY A 55 9.13 -0.25 -10.22
N THR A 56 9.10 -1.37 -9.51
CA THR A 56 8.13 -1.66 -8.47
C THR A 56 8.80 -1.73 -7.11
N SER A 57 8.11 -1.31 -6.06
CA SER A 57 8.57 -1.60 -4.70
C SER A 57 8.46 -3.10 -4.40
N TYR A 58 9.41 -3.63 -3.66
CA TYR A 58 9.44 -5.05 -3.30
C TYR A 58 8.15 -5.45 -2.57
N ASN A 59 7.58 -6.60 -2.95
CA ASN A 59 6.35 -7.19 -2.45
C ASN A 59 5.10 -6.34 -2.76
N GLY A 60 5.00 -5.86 -4.00
CA GLY A 60 3.72 -5.57 -4.65
C GLY A 60 3.20 -4.13 -4.62
N GLY A 61 4.03 -3.11 -4.39
CA GLY A 61 3.60 -1.73 -4.67
C GLY A 61 3.47 -1.46 -6.17
N GLY A 62 2.55 -0.58 -6.56
CA GLY A 62 2.35 -0.18 -7.95
C GLY A 62 3.59 0.48 -8.57
N VAL A 63 3.70 0.37 -9.89
CA VAL A 63 4.90 0.73 -10.65
C VAL A 63 5.20 2.23 -10.63
N SER A 64 6.44 2.59 -10.28
CA SER A 64 7.02 3.91 -10.61
C SER A 64 7.53 3.89 -12.06
N LYS A 65 7.23 4.90 -12.86
CA LYS A 65 7.76 5.09 -14.21
C LYS A 65 7.67 6.56 -14.61
N ASN A 66 8.55 6.99 -15.50
CA ASN A 66 8.52 8.35 -16.04
C ASN A 66 8.48 9.44 -14.95
N ASN A 67 9.31 9.30 -13.92
CA ASN A 67 9.42 10.25 -12.82
C ASN A 67 8.13 10.39 -11.98
N ARG A 68 7.38 9.29 -11.78
CA ARG A 68 6.21 9.23 -10.89
C ARG A 68 6.47 8.34 -9.69
N ALA A 69 5.83 8.69 -8.59
CA ALA A 69 5.97 7.95 -7.35
C ALA A 69 5.28 6.58 -7.42
N GLY A 70 5.95 5.54 -6.96
CA GLY A 70 5.40 4.19 -6.84
C GLY A 70 4.66 3.94 -5.54
N GLY A 71 3.75 2.98 -5.52
CA GLY A 71 3.09 2.51 -4.29
C GLY A 71 4.05 1.77 -3.36
N GLY A 72 3.76 1.74 -2.06
CA GLY A 72 4.48 0.97 -1.06
C GLY A 72 4.15 -0.53 -1.11
N GLY A 73 5.13 -1.39 -0.81
CA GLY A 73 4.94 -2.84 -0.77
C GLY A 73 4.29 -3.33 0.53
N ALA A 74 3.64 -4.50 0.47
CA ALA A 74 3.10 -5.19 1.64
C ALA A 74 4.20 -5.90 2.44
N THR A 75 4.02 -6.01 3.75
CA THR A 75 4.82 -6.92 4.59
C THR A 75 3.94 -8.08 5.03
N HIS A 76 4.43 -9.33 4.92
CA HIS A 76 3.64 -10.47 5.37
C HIS A 76 4.48 -11.55 6.07
N ILE A 77 3.78 -12.36 6.86
CA ILE A 77 4.29 -13.60 7.45
C ILE A 77 3.43 -14.75 6.93
N ALA A 78 4.08 -15.81 6.45
CA ALA A 78 3.42 -16.98 5.88
C ALA A 78 4.15 -18.28 6.27
N THR A 79 3.49 -19.43 6.05
CA THR A 79 4.09 -20.77 6.18
C THR A 79 4.66 -21.30 4.86
N LYS A 80 4.53 -20.55 3.76
CA LYS A 80 5.15 -20.82 2.46
C LYS A 80 5.99 -19.62 2.03
N THR A 81 7.09 -19.92 1.32
CA THR A 81 7.94 -18.88 0.71
C THR A 81 7.28 -18.28 -0.54
N GLY A 82 7.68 -17.06 -0.88
CA GLY A 82 7.26 -16.33 -2.09
C GLY A 82 6.80 -14.91 -1.80
N LEU A 83 6.70 -14.07 -2.83
CA LEU A 83 6.05 -12.78 -2.74
C LEU A 83 4.54 -12.99 -2.50
N LEU A 84 3.89 -12.02 -1.86
CA LEU A 84 2.47 -12.18 -1.50
C LEU A 84 1.60 -12.53 -2.72
N LYS A 85 1.82 -11.89 -3.86
CA LYS A 85 1.09 -12.16 -5.11
C LYS A 85 1.21 -13.61 -5.60
N ASP A 86 2.37 -14.23 -5.35
CA ASP A 86 2.66 -15.60 -5.80
C ASP A 86 1.96 -16.64 -4.90
N LEU A 87 1.47 -16.23 -3.73
CA LEU A 87 0.69 -17.07 -2.81
C LEU A 87 -0.82 -17.07 -3.12
N SER A 88 -1.25 -16.53 -4.26
CA SER A 88 -2.68 -16.43 -4.65
C SER A 88 -3.42 -17.78 -4.61
N ASN A 89 -2.76 -18.87 -5.00
CA ASN A 89 -3.29 -20.25 -4.93
C ASN A 89 -3.01 -20.93 -3.58
N SER A 90 -2.43 -20.23 -2.61
CA SER A 90 -2.06 -20.74 -1.29
C SER A 90 -2.37 -19.73 -0.20
N LYS A 91 -3.43 -18.94 -0.35
CA LYS A 91 -3.81 -17.85 0.59
C LYS A 91 -3.89 -18.30 2.05
N THR A 92 -4.28 -19.55 2.28
CA THR A 92 -4.33 -20.16 3.63
C THR A 92 -2.96 -20.29 4.30
N SER A 93 -1.86 -20.22 3.53
CA SER A 93 -0.51 -20.19 4.09
C SER A 93 -0.14 -18.82 4.69
N VAL A 94 -0.83 -17.75 4.32
CA VAL A 94 -0.57 -16.39 4.83
C VAL A 94 -1.19 -16.22 6.20
N ILE A 95 -0.38 -15.78 7.16
CA ILE A 95 -0.80 -15.60 8.55
C ILE A 95 -1.29 -14.18 8.78
N CYS A 96 -0.49 -13.19 8.37
CA CYS A 96 -0.84 -11.78 8.50
C CYS A 96 -0.15 -10.92 7.42
N VAL A 97 -0.76 -9.77 7.11
CA VAL A 97 -0.27 -8.80 6.13
C VAL A 97 -0.45 -7.38 6.66
N GLY A 98 0.58 -6.56 6.55
CA GLY A 98 0.50 -5.10 6.68
C GLY A 98 0.46 -4.48 5.28
N GLY A 99 -0.58 -3.71 4.97
CA GLY A 99 -0.77 -3.09 3.66
C GLY A 99 0.14 -1.88 3.43
N GLY A 100 0.63 -1.71 2.22
CA GLY A 100 1.44 -0.56 1.79
C GLY A 100 0.59 0.66 1.44
N GLY A 101 1.18 1.86 1.51
CA GLY A 101 0.54 3.11 1.13
C GLY A 101 0.44 3.30 -0.38
N GLY A 102 -0.65 3.91 -0.86
CA GLY A 102 -0.79 4.36 -2.24
C GLY A 102 -0.05 5.67 -2.49
N SER A 103 0.39 5.93 -3.72
CA SER A 103 1.15 7.14 -4.06
C SER A 103 0.28 8.26 -4.63
N ASN A 104 0.83 9.46 -4.63
CA ASN A 104 0.30 10.60 -5.38
C ASN A 104 0.77 10.54 -6.83
N GLY A 105 -0.03 11.06 -7.73
CA GLY A 105 0.27 11.09 -9.15
C GLY A 105 1.18 12.23 -9.61
N GLY A 106 1.45 13.22 -8.81
CA GLY A 106 2.18 14.40 -9.28
C GLY A 106 2.69 15.35 -8.19
N TRP A 107 2.71 16.62 -8.47
CA TRP A 107 3.47 17.71 -7.84
C TRP A 107 2.75 18.35 -6.64
N SER A 108 1.79 17.66 -6.01
CA SER A 108 1.03 18.26 -4.92
C SER A 108 1.92 18.64 -3.73
N THR A 109 1.82 19.89 -3.33
CA THR A 109 2.37 20.38 -2.06
C THR A 109 1.48 20.05 -0.87
N GLN A 110 0.31 19.43 -1.09
CA GLN A 110 -0.61 19.11 -0.02
C GLN A 110 -0.31 17.75 0.60
N ASN A 111 -0.36 17.68 1.92
CA ASN A 111 -0.19 16.44 2.66
C ASN A 111 -1.49 15.60 2.62
N LEU A 112 -1.67 14.85 1.54
CA LEU A 112 -2.81 13.95 1.33
C LEU A 112 -2.57 12.54 1.88
N SER A 113 -1.45 12.31 2.57
CA SER A 113 -1.04 11.02 3.12
C SER A 113 -2.12 10.33 3.97
N LYS A 114 -2.95 11.12 4.66
CA LYS A 114 -4.06 10.59 5.47
C LYS A 114 -5.18 9.90 4.68
N TYR A 115 -5.25 10.13 3.36
CA TYR A 115 -6.34 9.59 2.54
C TYR A 115 -5.98 8.31 1.80
N VAL A 116 -4.71 8.03 1.57
CA VAL A 116 -4.27 6.89 0.74
C VAL A 116 -3.32 5.94 1.47
N SER A 117 -3.37 5.98 2.80
CA SER A 117 -2.56 5.11 3.66
C SER A 117 -2.94 3.64 3.53
N GLY A 118 -1.95 2.79 3.67
CA GLY A 118 -2.16 1.35 3.77
C GLY A 118 -2.66 0.92 5.15
N GLY A 119 -3.24 -0.25 5.23
CA GLY A 119 -3.57 -0.91 6.48
C GLY A 119 -5.05 -1.07 6.77
N GLY A 120 -5.35 -1.46 7.98
CA GLY A 120 -6.70 -1.80 8.39
C GLY A 120 -7.27 -3.02 7.67
N SER A 121 -8.53 -3.33 7.92
CA SER A 121 -9.28 -4.30 7.11
C SER A 121 -9.51 -3.78 5.69
N VAL A 122 -9.42 -2.47 5.50
CA VAL A 122 -9.53 -1.77 4.22
C VAL A 122 -8.39 -0.77 4.15
N GLY A 123 -7.66 -0.72 3.04
CA GLY A 123 -6.75 0.36 2.72
C GLY A 123 -7.54 1.64 2.45
N LEU A 124 -6.99 2.80 2.79
CA LEU A 124 -7.68 4.05 2.50
C LEU A 124 -7.64 4.33 0.99
N GLY A 125 -8.76 4.81 0.47
CA GLY A 125 -8.88 5.33 -0.87
C GLY A 125 -8.86 6.85 -0.85
N SER A 126 -8.40 7.48 -1.92
CA SER A 126 -8.53 8.90 -2.09
C SER A 126 -10.01 9.28 -2.14
N PRO A 127 -10.44 10.36 -1.47
CA PRO A 127 -11.69 10.97 -1.85
C PRO A 127 -11.65 11.36 -3.34
N PRO A 128 -12.80 11.50 -3.99
CA PRO A 128 -12.88 11.83 -5.41
C PRO A 128 -12.43 13.27 -5.67
N PHE A 129 -11.14 13.53 -5.53
CA PHE A 129 -10.54 14.83 -5.80
C PHE A 129 -9.60 14.75 -6.99
N TYR A 130 -9.85 15.62 -7.93
CA TYR A 130 -8.98 15.96 -9.02
C TYR A 130 -8.61 17.43 -8.87
N TYR A 131 -7.30 17.71 -8.75
CA TYR A 131 -6.83 19.09 -8.70
C TYR A 131 -6.39 19.53 -10.09
N ARG A 132 -6.99 20.60 -10.59
CA ARG A 132 -6.56 21.24 -11.83
C ARG A 132 -5.69 22.46 -11.50
N TRP A 133 -4.54 22.53 -12.11
CA TRP A 133 -3.66 23.66 -11.97
C TRP A 133 -4.18 24.87 -12.78
N LYS A 134 -4.16 26.04 -12.17
CA LYS A 134 -4.55 27.29 -12.82
C LYS A 134 -3.38 27.89 -13.61
N ASP A 135 -2.16 27.67 -13.15
CA ASP A 135 -0.95 28.29 -13.66
C ASP A 135 0.28 27.41 -13.44
N THR A 136 1.44 27.86 -13.95
CA THR A 136 2.74 27.21 -13.76
C THR A 136 3.24 27.18 -12.32
N ALA A 137 2.64 27.96 -11.42
CA ALA A 137 2.94 27.97 -9.99
C ALA A 137 2.14 26.88 -9.23
N HIS A 138 1.39 26.02 -9.94
CA HIS A 138 0.58 24.94 -9.37
C HIS A 138 -0.51 25.41 -8.40
N THR A 139 -1.07 26.59 -8.67
CA THR A 139 -2.22 27.11 -7.93
C THR A 139 -3.46 26.32 -8.30
N ILE A 140 -4.17 25.76 -7.32
CA ILE A 140 -5.39 24.98 -7.54
C ILE A 140 -6.49 25.89 -8.08
N SER A 141 -7.02 25.60 -9.26
CA SER A 141 -8.13 26.36 -9.87
C SER A 141 -9.48 25.73 -9.61
N GLU A 142 -9.54 24.43 -9.44
CA GLU A 142 -10.79 23.69 -9.38
C GLU A 142 -10.58 22.35 -8.68
N THR A 143 -11.53 21.96 -7.85
CA THR A 143 -11.65 20.62 -7.29
C THR A 143 -12.79 19.93 -8.04
N ILE A 144 -12.45 19.00 -8.93
CA ILE A 144 -13.47 18.22 -9.68
C ILE A 144 -13.71 16.94 -8.90
N ASP A 145 -14.97 16.64 -8.64
CA ASP A 145 -15.40 15.37 -8.08
C ASP A 145 -15.27 14.28 -9.17
N THR A 146 -14.22 13.50 -9.10
CA THR A 146 -14.09 12.26 -9.90
C THR A 146 -14.24 11.09 -8.95
N LYS A 147 -14.66 9.93 -9.45
CA LYS A 147 -14.74 8.72 -8.62
C LYS A 147 -13.41 8.46 -7.96
N GLY A 148 -13.37 8.53 -6.64
CA GLY A 148 -12.16 8.32 -5.84
C GLY A 148 -11.59 6.93 -6.06
N ASP A 149 -10.28 6.84 -6.06
CA ASP A 149 -9.59 5.57 -6.18
C ASP A 149 -9.69 4.80 -4.87
N THR A 150 -10.04 3.55 -4.97
CA THR A 150 -10.38 2.75 -3.80
C THR A 150 -9.19 1.94 -3.29
N GLY A 151 -9.08 1.89 -1.98
CA GLY A 151 -8.13 0.99 -1.31
C GLY A 151 -8.50 -0.48 -1.48
N GLY A 152 -7.54 -1.36 -1.21
CA GLY A 152 -7.77 -2.80 -1.14
C GLY A 152 -8.69 -3.16 0.03
N THR A 153 -9.48 -4.22 -0.11
CA THR A 153 -10.40 -4.75 0.90
C THR A 153 -10.01 -6.17 1.34
N GLN A 154 -10.85 -6.85 2.10
CA GLN A 154 -10.63 -8.26 2.45
C GLN A 154 -10.97 -9.24 1.31
N THR A 155 -11.73 -8.81 0.33
CA THR A 155 -12.26 -9.67 -0.75
C THR A 155 -11.81 -9.27 -2.15
N GLY A 156 -11.22 -8.08 -2.31
CA GLY A 156 -10.78 -7.58 -3.61
C GLY A 156 -10.21 -6.17 -3.53
N CYS A 157 -9.76 -5.65 -4.65
CA CYS A 157 -9.54 -4.24 -4.85
C CYS A 157 -10.89 -3.52 -5.00
N GLY A 158 -10.93 -2.22 -4.74
CA GLY A 158 -12.17 -1.44 -4.88
C GLY A 158 -12.68 -1.34 -6.33
N PRO A 159 -13.87 -0.77 -6.53
CA PRO A 159 -14.53 -0.75 -7.83
C PRO A 159 -13.90 0.19 -8.85
N ASP A 160 -13.31 1.30 -8.44
CA ASP A 160 -12.84 2.38 -9.31
C ASP A 160 -11.32 2.35 -9.55
N GLY A 161 -10.85 2.95 -10.64
CA GLY A 161 -9.43 3.00 -11.00
C GLY A 161 -8.90 1.74 -11.70
N ILE A 162 -7.58 1.73 -11.95
CA ILE A 162 -6.88 0.57 -12.53
C ILE A 162 -6.58 -0.43 -11.43
N LYS A 163 -7.10 -1.64 -11.62
CA LYS A 163 -7.18 -2.65 -10.55
C LYS A 163 -5.83 -3.10 -10.03
N GLY A 164 -5.73 -3.07 -8.70
CA GLY A 164 -4.80 -3.92 -7.96
C GLY A 164 -5.29 -5.37 -7.91
N GLY A 165 -4.70 -6.17 -7.05
CA GLY A 165 -5.09 -7.57 -6.86
C GLY A 165 -4.51 -8.14 -5.57
N PHE A 166 -4.65 -9.46 -5.41
CA PHE A 166 -4.06 -10.14 -4.27
C PHE A 166 -2.53 -9.97 -4.28
N GLY A 167 -2.00 -9.31 -3.26
CA GLY A 167 -0.57 -9.09 -3.07
C GLY A 167 0.05 -7.96 -3.89
N TYR A 168 -0.71 -7.21 -4.70
CA TYR A 168 -0.15 -6.12 -5.50
C TYR A 168 -1.13 -4.96 -5.71
N GLY A 169 -0.60 -3.75 -5.76
CA GLY A 169 -1.33 -2.52 -6.11
C GLY A 169 -1.47 -2.31 -7.60
N GLY A 170 -2.52 -1.63 -8.00
CA GLY A 170 -2.76 -1.20 -9.38
C GLY A 170 -1.64 -0.28 -9.88
N SER A 171 -1.45 -0.25 -11.20
CA SER A 171 -0.42 0.56 -11.84
C SER A 171 -0.95 1.26 -13.07
N ASN A 172 -0.67 2.56 -13.16
CA ASN A 172 -0.95 3.39 -14.32
C ASN A 172 0.31 4.24 -14.65
N PRO A 173 1.39 3.59 -15.08
CA PRO A 173 2.69 4.25 -15.19
C PRO A 173 2.80 5.20 -16.40
N ASP A 174 1.94 5.06 -17.39
CA ASP A 174 2.02 5.82 -18.64
C ASP A 174 1.15 7.08 -18.64
N ASP A 175 0.26 7.23 -17.66
CA ASP A 175 -0.64 8.37 -17.57
C ASP A 175 -0.10 9.47 -16.63
N VAL A 176 -0.13 10.71 -17.11
CA VAL A 176 0.39 11.86 -16.36
C VAL A 176 -0.52 12.17 -15.18
N GLY A 177 0.08 12.36 -14.00
CA GLY A 177 -0.68 12.69 -12.80
C GLY A 177 -1.34 11.49 -12.12
N ALA A 178 -1.10 10.25 -12.58
CA ALA A 178 -1.69 9.05 -11.97
C ALA A 178 -0.93 8.59 -10.71
N GLY A 179 -1.67 8.44 -9.59
CA GLY A 179 -1.18 7.78 -8.38
C GLY A 179 -1.21 6.25 -8.49
N GLN A 180 -0.24 5.59 -7.87
CA GLN A 180 -0.07 4.14 -7.93
C GLN A 180 -0.59 3.47 -6.66
N GLY A 181 -1.21 2.30 -6.78
CA GLY A 181 -1.77 1.56 -5.66
C GLY A 181 -0.71 0.96 -4.72
N GLY A 182 -1.00 0.90 -3.43
CA GLY A 182 -0.20 0.16 -2.44
C GLY A 182 -0.47 -1.34 -2.49
N GLY A 183 0.55 -2.17 -2.22
CA GLY A 183 0.40 -3.62 -2.07
C GLY A 183 -0.31 -3.99 -0.78
N GLY A 184 -0.98 -5.15 -0.73
CA GLY A 184 -1.73 -5.58 0.47
C GLY A 184 -2.29 -6.98 0.33
N TRP A 185 -3.08 -7.44 1.32
CA TRP A 185 -3.89 -8.66 1.16
C TRP A 185 -4.67 -8.59 -0.14
N TYR A 186 -5.34 -7.46 -0.36
CA TYR A 186 -5.60 -6.93 -1.70
C TYR A 186 -5.01 -5.53 -1.80
N GLY A 187 -4.35 -5.25 -2.90
CA GLY A 187 -3.78 -3.94 -3.15
C GLY A 187 -4.82 -2.91 -3.49
N GLY A 188 -4.48 -1.63 -3.28
CA GLY A 188 -5.28 -0.52 -3.75
C GLY A 188 -5.20 -0.35 -5.27
N ASN A 189 -6.16 0.34 -5.86
CA ASN A 189 -6.17 0.65 -7.28
C ASN A 189 -5.22 1.81 -7.61
N ALA A 190 -4.70 1.84 -8.83
CA ALA A 190 -4.11 3.07 -9.37
C ALA A 190 -5.18 3.96 -9.94
N SER A 191 -4.96 5.26 -9.90
CA SER A 191 -5.87 6.23 -10.47
C SER A 191 -5.86 6.25 -12.01
N GLY A 192 -6.96 6.67 -12.61
CA GLY A 192 -6.96 7.23 -13.94
C GLY A 192 -6.19 8.55 -13.91
N GLY A 193 -5.30 8.82 -14.84
CA GLY A 193 -4.48 10.02 -14.80
C GLY A 193 -5.28 11.31 -14.85
N GLY A 194 -4.76 12.34 -14.19
CA GLY A 194 -5.28 13.70 -14.22
C GLY A 194 -4.84 14.52 -15.46
N GLY A 195 -4.05 13.90 -16.36
CA GLY A 195 -3.42 14.62 -17.47
C GLY A 195 -2.31 15.58 -17.00
N VAL A 196 -1.83 16.42 -17.90
CA VAL A 196 -0.76 17.40 -17.60
C VAL A 196 -1.17 18.53 -16.65
N SER A 197 -2.45 18.63 -16.34
CA SER A 197 -3.01 19.75 -15.55
C SER A 197 -3.63 19.32 -14.22
N GLY A 198 -3.46 18.07 -13.80
CA GLY A 198 -4.08 17.60 -12.55
C GLY A 198 -3.38 16.40 -11.94
N GLU A 199 -3.80 16.05 -10.74
CA GLU A 199 -3.30 14.93 -9.95
C GLU A 199 -4.41 14.04 -9.45
N THR A 200 -4.15 12.77 -9.41
CA THR A 200 -5.00 11.76 -8.79
C THR A 200 -4.15 10.87 -7.88
N HIS A 201 -4.78 10.12 -6.99
CA HIS A 201 -4.08 9.36 -5.95
C HIS A 201 -4.45 7.89 -6.04
N GLY A 202 -3.48 7.02 -5.91
CA GLY A 202 -3.72 5.59 -5.82
C GLY A 202 -4.20 5.18 -4.43
N GLY A 203 -4.99 4.13 -4.33
CA GLY A 203 -5.46 3.61 -3.04
C GLY A 203 -4.39 2.84 -2.25
N GLY A 204 -4.48 2.82 -0.93
CA GLY A 204 -3.65 1.97 -0.07
C GLY A 204 -4.07 0.49 -0.12
N GLY A 205 -3.14 -0.42 0.17
CA GLY A 205 -3.45 -1.84 0.30
C GLY A 205 -4.06 -2.21 1.65
N SER A 206 -4.88 -3.25 1.70
CA SER A 206 -5.45 -3.77 2.94
C SER A 206 -4.47 -4.65 3.73
N GLY A 207 -4.65 -4.68 5.05
CA GLY A 207 -4.02 -5.66 5.92
C GLY A 207 -4.80 -6.98 5.97
N TYR A 208 -4.23 -7.99 6.65
CA TYR A 208 -4.87 -9.28 6.90
C TYR A 208 -4.40 -9.85 8.24
N ILE A 209 -5.33 -10.43 9.00
CA ILE A 209 -5.07 -11.06 10.31
C ILE A 209 -5.77 -12.42 10.45
N GLY A 210 -6.31 -12.99 9.36
CA GLY A 210 -7.11 -14.21 9.42
C GLY A 210 -6.36 -15.46 9.92
N GLY A 211 -5.02 -15.42 9.93
CA GLY A 211 -4.20 -16.49 10.53
C GLY A 211 -3.86 -16.28 12.02
N LEU A 212 -4.35 -15.20 12.64
CA LEU A 212 -4.05 -14.79 14.02
C LEU A 212 -5.29 -14.86 14.92
N THR A 213 -5.08 -15.03 16.23
CA THR A 213 -6.08 -14.82 17.27
C THR A 213 -5.88 -13.45 17.92
N ASN A 214 -6.97 -12.83 18.40
CA ASN A 214 -6.97 -11.48 19.01
C ASN A 214 -6.22 -10.45 18.15
N GLY A 215 -6.50 -10.50 16.83
CA GLY A 215 -5.84 -9.64 15.87
C GLY A 215 -6.38 -8.22 15.87
N THR A 216 -5.51 -7.26 15.60
CA THR A 216 -5.85 -5.84 15.46
C THR A 216 -5.14 -5.20 14.27
N PHE A 217 -5.71 -4.09 13.81
CA PHE A 217 -5.17 -3.26 12.73
C PHE A 217 -4.93 -1.83 13.17
N LYS A 218 -3.98 -1.16 12.51
CA LYS A 218 -3.88 0.31 12.49
C LYS A 218 -3.59 0.78 11.07
N THR A 219 -4.24 1.84 10.64
CA THR A 219 -4.07 2.44 9.33
C THR A 219 -3.03 3.55 9.39
N GLY A 220 -2.13 3.61 8.40
CA GLY A 220 -1.26 4.74 8.18
C GLY A 220 -0.28 5.05 9.30
N VAL A 221 0.52 4.09 9.76
CA VAL A 221 1.41 4.26 10.93
C VAL A 221 2.90 4.07 10.64
N ARG A 222 3.28 3.58 9.44
CA ARG A 222 4.69 3.27 9.12
C ARG A 222 5.23 4.11 7.98
N LEU A 223 6.31 4.85 8.23
CA LEU A 223 7.16 5.47 7.21
C LEU A 223 8.39 4.58 6.96
N GLY A 224 8.97 4.67 5.77
CA GLY A 224 10.11 3.86 5.32
C GLY A 224 9.70 2.50 4.77
N HIS A 225 10.63 1.59 4.73
CA HIS A 225 10.36 0.19 4.40
C HIS A 225 9.40 -0.42 5.41
N GLY A 226 8.72 -1.49 5.02
CA GLY A 226 7.94 -2.31 5.91
C GLY A 226 8.78 -2.84 7.08
N TYR A 227 8.13 -3.50 8.02
CA TYR A 227 8.78 -4.05 9.19
C TYR A 227 8.00 -5.25 9.72
N ALA A 228 8.68 -6.18 10.39
CA ALA A 228 8.04 -7.31 11.05
C ALA A 228 8.71 -7.60 12.38
N VAL A 229 7.91 -8.02 13.38
CA VAL A 229 8.38 -8.48 14.69
C VAL A 229 7.69 -9.80 15.02
N ILE A 230 8.46 -10.74 15.51
CA ILE A 230 7.99 -11.99 16.10
C ILE A 230 8.52 -12.02 17.53
N SER A 231 7.64 -11.94 18.50
CA SER A 231 7.99 -11.98 19.92
C SER A 231 7.36 -13.17 20.62
N TRP A 232 8.14 -13.81 21.48
CA TRP A 232 7.67 -14.91 22.31
C TRP A 232 7.21 -14.41 23.67
N HIS A 233 6.08 -14.95 24.14
CA HIS A 233 5.52 -14.63 25.43
C HIS A 233 5.20 -15.94 26.19
N PRO A 234 5.99 -16.27 27.22
CA PRO A 234 5.85 -17.55 27.91
C PRO A 234 4.58 -17.72 28.73
N ASN A 235 3.91 -16.61 29.10
CA ASN A 235 2.83 -16.58 30.10
C ASN A 235 1.47 -16.14 29.55
N ILE A 236 1.19 -16.31 28.28
CA ILE A 236 -0.14 -16.02 27.68
C ILE A 236 -0.71 -17.26 27.03
#